data_2fdec4ef88dd6d73706d2da2ca13c870
#
_entry.id   2fdec4ef88dd6d73706d2da2ca13c870
#
_cell.length_a   1.000
_cell.length_b   1.000
_cell.length_c   1.000
_cell.angle_alpha   90.00
_cell.angle_beta   90.00
_cell.angle_gamma   90.00
#
_symmetry.space_group_name_H-M   'P 1'
#
loop_
_entity.id
_entity.type
_entity.pdbx_description
1 polymer ?
#
loop_
_entity_poly.entity_id
_entity_poly.type
_entity_poly.pdbx_seq_one_letter_code
_entity_poly.pdbx_strand_id
1 'polypeptide(L)'
;MKIHYGIIIIMCCLLNACQPASQNPRIYDSGISQELAELRKQEINELKYDLRLSIPKQKSMPVEGEIHVRFRLNKAQEVILDFREEADKIKEVSANGLP
;
A
#
# COMPACT_ATOMS: atom_id res chain seq x y z
N MET A 1 -44.16 -18.12 17.92
CA MET A 1 -42.98 -18.93 17.64
C MET A 1 -42.39 -18.76 16.26
N LYS A 2 -43.19 -18.65 15.23
CA LYS A 2 -42.67 -18.46 13.86
C LYS A 2 -41.95 -17.12 13.64
N ILE A 3 -42.24 -16.10 14.41
CA ILE A 3 -41.64 -14.76 14.31
C ILE A 3 -40.16 -14.78 14.76
N HIS A 4 -39.82 -15.61 15.72
CA HIS A 4 -38.46 -15.70 16.22
C HIS A 4 -37.47 -16.28 15.21
N TYR A 5 -37.92 -17.22 14.38
CA TYR A 5 -37.07 -17.79 13.33
C TYR A 5 -36.79 -16.79 12.20
N GLY A 6 -37.76 -15.95 11.87
CA GLY A 6 -37.57 -14.91 10.88
C GLY A 6 -36.55 -13.85 11.32
N ILE A 7 -36.56 -13.47 12.59
CA ILE A 7 -35.62 -12.51 13.15
C ILE A 7 -34.20 -13.06 13.18
N ILE A 8 -34.04 -14.35 13.53
CA ILE A 8 -32.72 -15.01 13.55
C ILE A 8 -32.14 -15.10 12.14
N ILE A 9 -32.93 -15.42 11.13
CA ILE A 9 -32.48 -15.47 9.73
C ILE A 9 -32.04 -14.09 9.25
N ILE A 10 -32.79 -13.04 9.59
CA ILE A 10 -32.45 -11.66 9.24
C ILE A 10 -31.13 -11.23 9.93
N MET A 11 -30.92 -11.59 11.19
CA MET A 11 -29.66 -11.33 11.88
C MET A 11 -28.47 -12.05 11.24
N CYS A 12 -28.63 -13.28 10.83
CA CYS A 12 -27.57 -14.01 10.12
C CYS A 12 -27.22 -13.35 8.79
N CYS A 13 -28.18 -12.87 8.04
CA CYS A 13 -27.95 -12.13 6.80
C CYS A 13 -27.22 -10.79 7.04
N LEU A 14 -27.55 -10.09 8.10
CA LEU A 14 -26.87 -8.85 8.48
C LEU A 14 -25.43 -9.08 8.90
N LEU A 15 -25.14 -10.16 9.63
CA LEU A 15 -23.77 -10.54 10.00
C LEU A 15 -22.91 -10.88 8.78
N ASN A 16 -23.48 -11.54 7.79
CA ASN A 16 -22.78 -11.83 6.53
C ASN A 16 -22.52 -10.56 5.72
N ALA A 17 -23.39 -9.57 5.77
CA ALA A 17 -23.21 -8.28 5.10
C ALA A 17 -22.12 -7.40 5.75
N CYS A 18 -21.77 -7.67 6.99
CA CYS A 18 -20.73 -6.94 7.73
C CYS A 18 -19.31 -7.53 7.58
N GLN A 19 -19.11 -8.49 6.69
CA GLN A 19 -17.76 -8.95 6.39
C GLN A 19 -16.95 -7.81 5.78
N PRO A 20 -15.71 -7.59 6.25
CA PRO A 20 -14.85 -6.61 5.64
C PRO A 20 -14.71 -6.93 4.16
N ALA A 21 -14.81 -5.92 3.32
CA ALA A 21 -14.59 -6.08 1.90
C ALA A 21 -13.30 -6.85 1.69
N SER A 22 -13.36 -7.96 0.97
CA SER A 22 -12.18 -8.76 0.65
C SER A 22 -11.15 -7.84 0.00
N GLN A 23 -9.98 -7.77 0.60
CA GLN A 23 -8.87 -7.07 -0.02
C GLN A 23 -8.68 -7.65 -1.42
N ASN A 24 -8.70 -6.80 -2.44
CA ASN A 24 -8.48 -7.27 -3.79
C ASN A 24 -7.04 -7.82 -3.88
N PRO A 25 -6.83 -9.12 -4.04
CA PRO A 25 -5.49 -9.71 -4.04
C PRO A 25 -4.60 -9.16 -5.15
N ARG A 26 -5.18 -8.65 -6.21
CA ARG A 26 -4.45 -8.09 -7.35
C ARG A 26 -3.68 -6.82 -7.01
N ILE A 27 -4.08 -6.11 -5.95
CA ILE A 27 -3.38 -4.90 -5.52
C ILE A 27 -1.97 -5.23 -4.99
N TYR A 28 -1.80 -6.43 -4.45
CA TYR A 28 -0.57 -6.87 -3.79
C TYR A 28 0.31 -7.79 -4.67
N ASP A 29 -0.11 -8.06 -5.90
CA ASP A 29 0.70 -8.83 -6.83
C ASP A 29 1.97 -8.08 -7.25
N SER A 30 2.97 -8.82 -7.70
CA SER A 30 4.21 -8.20 -8.19
C SER A 30 3.94 -7.31 -9.40
N GLY A 31 4.52 -6.12 -9.37
CA GLY A 31 4.29 -5.10 -10.39
C GLY A 31 3.17 -4.13 -9.99
N ILE A 32 2.86 -3.21 -10.88
CA ILE A 32 1.81 -2.21 -10.67
C ILE A 32 0.57 -2.62 -11.46
N SER A 33 -0.47 -3.05 -10.73
CA SER A 33 -1.77 -3.30 -11.36
C SER A 33 -2.46 -1.99 -11.74
N GLN A 34 -3.39 -2.05 -12.67
CA GLN A 34 -4.19 -0.90 -13.05
C GLN A 34 -5.01 -0.39 -11.84
N GLU A 35 -5.56 -1.29 -11.05
CA GLU A 35 -6.33 -0.96 -9.86
C GLU A 35 -5.49 -0.19 -8.83
N LEU A 36 -4.24 -0.61 -8.63
CA LEU A 36 -3.33 0.10 -7.73
C LEU A 36 -2.97 1.48 -8.26
N ALA A 37 -2.73 1.61 -9.56
CA ALA A 37 -2.43 2.89 -10.18
C ALA A 37 -3.61 3.88 -10.07
N GLU A 38 -4.82 3.43 -10.29
CA GLU A 38 -6.03 4.23 -10.15
C GLU A 38 -6.26 4.65 -8.70
N LEU A 39 -6.08 3.73 -7.76
CA LEU A 39 -6.17 4.02 -6.33
C LEU A 39 -5.18 5.11 -5.91
N ARG A 40 -3.92 4.98 -6.30
CA ARG A 40 -2.89 5.97 -6.01
C ARG A 40 -3.23 7.35 -6.58
N LYS A 41 -3.74 7.41 -7.80
CA LYS A 41 -4.15 8.65 -8.44
C LYS A 41 -5.28 9.36 -7.68
N GLN A 42 -6.21 8.60 -7.12
CA GLN A 42 -7.34 9.13 -6.37
C GLN A 42 -6.97 9.58 -4.97
N GLU A 43 -6.05 8.88 -4.32
CA GLU A 43 -5.80 9.00 -2.88
C GLU A 43 -4.55 9.83 -2.55
N ILE A 44 -3.62 9.94 -3.49
CA ILE A 44 -2.33 10.62 -3.28
C ILE A 44 -2.30 11.94 -4.05
N ASN A 45 -2.02 13.01 -3.32
CA ASN A 45 -1.89 14.36 -3.87
C ASN A 45 -0.56 14.98 -3.44
N GLU A 46 -0.16 16.03 -4.16
CA GLU A 46 1.04 16.81 -3.85
C GLU A 46 2.30 15.94 -3.70
N LEU A 47 2.45 14.97 -4.59
CA LEU A 47 3.57 14.04 -4.58
C LEU A 47 4.88 14.74 -4.95
N LYS A 48 5.89 14.60 -4.09
CA LYS A 48 7.24 15.13 -4.30
C LYS A 48 8.28 14.07 -3.99
N TYR A 49 9.28 14.00 -4.84
CA TYR A 49 10.46 13.14 -4.67
C TYR A 49 11.71 13.96 -4.48
N ASP A 50 12.55 13.56 -3.55
CA ASP A 50 13.93 14.04 -3.41
C ASP A 50 14.82 12.80 -3.43
N LEU A 51 15.58 12.64 -4.51
CA LEU A 51 16.42 11.48 -4.76
C LEU A 51 17.90 11.87 -4.68
N ARG A 52 18.65 11.18 -3.85
CA ARG A 52 20.11 11.28 -3.76
C ARG A 52 20.74 9.97 -4.17
N LEU A 53 21.69 10.03 -5.07
CA LEU A 53 22.45 8.88 -5.52
C LEU A 53 23.93 9.09 -5.22
N SER A 54 24.55 8.06 -4.64
CA SER A 54 25.99 7.97 -4.48
C SER A 54 26.54 6.98 -5.49
N ILE A 55 27.23 7.49 -6.50
CA ILE A 55 27.78 6.69 -7.58
C ILE A 55 29.29 6.54 -7.33
N PRO A 56 29.77 5.32 -7.03
CA PRO A 56 31.18 5.10 -6.78
C PRO A 56 32.00 5.22 -8.06
N LYS A 57 33.28 5.55 -7.93
CA LYS A 57 34.21 5.61 -9.06
C LYS A 57 34.50 4.23 -9.65
N GLN A 58 34.44 3.20 -8.83
CA GLN A 58 34.70 1.83 -9.24
C GLN A 58 33.42 1.13 -9.65
N LYS A 59 33.41 0.55 -10.85
CA LYS A 59 32.24 -0.17 -11.38
C LYS A 59 31.82 -1.40 -10.57
N SER A 60 32.75 -1.96 -9.80
CA SER A 60 32.51 -3.12 -8.94
C SER A 60 31.74 -2.78 -7.66
N MET A 61 31.66 -1.51 -7.29
CA MET A 61 30.97 -1.06 -6.09
C MET A 61 29.50 -0.72 -6.40
N PRO A 62 28.57 -1.03 -5.49
CA PRO A 62 27.16 -0.73 -5.70
C PRO A 62 26.88 0.76 -5.66
N VAL A 63 25.88 1.19 -6.41
CA VAL A 63 25.28 2.53 -6.29
C VAL A 63 24.36 2.53 -5.09
N GLU A 64 24.52 3.51 -4.22
CA GLU A 64 23.62 3.72 -3.09
C GLU A 64 22.67 4.86 -3.37
N GLY A 65 21.43 4.71 -2.97
CA GLY A 65 20.39 5.72 -3.17
C GLY A 65 19.58 5.96 -1.92
N GLU A 66 19.14 7.20 -1.76
CA GLU A 66 18.21 7.62 -0.74
C GLU A 66 17.10 8.41 -1.42
N ILE A 67 15.86 8.05 -1.14
CA ILE A 67 14.70 8.74 -1.67
C ILE A 67 13.80 9.19 -0.53
N HIS A 68 13.46 10.47 -0.54
CA HIS A 68 12.43 11.03 0.32
C HIS A 68 11.17 11.26 -0.52
N VAL A 69 10.10 10.60 -0.14
CA VAL A 69 8.81 10.72 -0.81
C VAL A 69 7.86 11.49 0.11
N ARG A 70 7.37 12.60 -0.34
CA ARG A 70 6.38 13.41 0.38
C ARG A 70 5.10 13.48 -0.42
N PHE A 71 3.99 13.28 0.25
CA PHE A 71 2.67 13.32 -0.37
C PHE A 71 1.60 13.63 0.66
N ARG A 72 0.41 13.97 0.16
CA ARG A 72 -0.80 14.11 0.96
C ARG A 72 -1.76 12.98 0.61
N LEU A 73 -2.32 12.33 1.64
CA LEU A 73 -3.41 11.37 1.49
C LEU A 73 -4.75 12.06 1.68
N ASN A 74 -5.73 11.70 0.88
CA ASN A 74 -7.10 12.20 1.03
C ASN A 74 -7.78 11.66 2.29
N LYS A 75 -7.37 10.46 2.71
CA LYS A 75 -7.82 9.83 3.96
C LYS A 75 -6.70 8.96 4.52
N ALA A 76 -6.75 8.69 5.82
CA ALA A 76 -5.82 7.77 6.44
C ALA A 76 -6.01 6.36 5.88
N GLN A 77 -4.94 5.79 5.32
CA GLN A 77 -4.95 4.46 4.71
C GLN A 77 -3.55 3.90 4.57
N GLU A 78 -3.48 2.61 4.28
CA GLU A 78 -2.23 1.95 3.93
C GLU A 78 -1.71 2.47 2.58
N VAL A 79 -0.42 2.73 2.52
CA VAL A 79 0.28 3.15 1.31
C VAL A 79 1.21 2.03 0.86
N ILE A 80 1.05 1.61 -0.39
CA ILE A 80 1.84 0.57 -1.00
C ILE A 80 2.94 1.22 -1.84
N LEU A 81 4.19 0.89 -1.53
CA LEU A 81 5.35 1.31 -2.30
C LEU A 81 5.92 0.11 -3.05
N ASP A 82 6.33 0.34 -4.29
CA ASP A 82 6.96 -0.69 -5.11
C ASP A 82 8.46 -0.52 -5.12
N PHE A 83 9.16 -1.64 -5.00
CA PHE A 83 10.59 -1.70 -5.15
C PHE A 83 10.94 -2.87 -6.08
N ARG A 84 11.60 -2.55 -7.19
CA ARG A 84 11.84 -3.51 -8.26
C ARG A 84 12.88 -4.57 -7.92
N GLU A 85 13.86 -4.19 -7.10
CA GLU A 85 14.95 -5.08 -6.71
C GLU A 85 14.55 -5.99 -5.54
N GLU A 86 15.40 -6.95 -5.22
CA GLU A 86 15.22 -7.84 -4.08
C GLU A 86 15.16 -7.05 -2.76
N ALA A 87 14.37 -7.55 -1.80
CA ALA A 87 14.17 -6.89 -0.52
C ALA A 87 15.46 -6.69 0.28
N ASP A 88 16.48 -7.54 0.08
CA ASP A 88 17.81 -7.42 0.72
C ASP A 88 18.58 -6.18 0.27
N LYS A 89 18.18 -5.53 -0.81
CA LYS A 89 18.75 -4.26 -1.29
C LYS A 89 18.20 -3.05 -0.54
N ILE A 90 17.14 -3.22 0.21
CA ILE A 90 16.56 -2.15 1.04
C ILE A 90 17.27 -2.15 2.39
N LYS A 91 17.98 -1.09 2.70
CA LYS A 91 18.71 -0.95 3.97
C LYS A 91 17.80 -0.46 5.09
N GLU A 92 16.97 0.52 4.79
CA GLU A 92 16.10 1.16 5.77
C GLU A 92 14.85 1.73 5.10
N VAL A 93 13.73 1.62 5.79
CA VAL A 93 12.49 2.31 5.44
C VAL A 93 11.93 2.95 6.71
N SER A 94 11.57 4.21 6.61
CA SER A 94 10.90 4.92 7.71
C SER A 94 9.76 5.77 7.17
N ALA A 95 8.76 6.00 8.01
CA ALA A 95 7.63 6.85 7.70
C ALA A 95 7.40 7.84 8.85
N ASN A 96 7.37 9.14 8.55
CA ASN A 96 7.18 10.21 9.53
C ASN A 96 8.18 10.14 10.70
N GLY A 97 9.43 9.76 10.42
CA GLY A 97 10.47 9.59 11.43
C GLY A 97 10.40 8.29 12.24
N LEU A 98 9.48 7.38 11.89
CA LEU A 98 9.32 6.07 12.51
C LEU A 98 9.80 4.96 11.56
N PRO A 99 10.58 3.99 12.06
CA PRO A 99 11.04 2.87 11.26
C PRO A 99 9.92 1.95 10.78
#